data_2a237464ea9ac412561b10784c07699d
#
_entry.id   2a237464ea9ac412561b10784c07699d
#
_cell.length_a   1.000
_cell.length_b   1.000
_cell.length_c   1.000
_cell.angle_alpha   90.00
_cell.angle_beta   90.00
_cell.angle_gamma   90.00
#
_symmetry.space_group_name_H-M   'P 1'
#
loop_
_entity.id
_entity.type
_entity.pdbx_description
1 polymer ?
#
loop_
_entity_poly.entity_id
_entity_poly.type
_entity_poly.pdbx_seq_one_letter_code
_entity_poly.pdbx_strand_id
1 'polypeptide(L)'
;MAEVLKTELKLARTLHFDPNMEILTAFFIFLFGAAIGSFLNVVILRTHAGKSFDGRSECPNCKHQLAVLDLIPILSYLLLSGKCRYCKRKLSFQYPLVELLTAVSFTLVFLSQISSLLNPFFLLTFAFLLFVVSVLIVISVYDLRWGIIPDKIIIPASIAAFLYQLVFNLILVQNYKLLIINLALAFGISVFFFLIILVTRGRGMGGGDFKLSIFIGLALG
;
A
#
# COMPACT_ATOMS: atom_id res chain seq x y z
N MET A 1 -9.69 -20.27 -33.54
CA MET A 1 -9.69 -20.06 -32.07
C MET A 1 -8.60 -20.86 -31.39
N ALA A 2 -8.45 -22.17 -31.64
CA ALA A 2 -7.39 -23.01 -31.04
C ALA A 2 -5.96 -22.67 -31.50
N GLU A 3 -5.74 -22.22 -32.73
CA GLU A 3 -4.42 -21.80 -33.23
C GLU A 3 -3.98 -20.45 -32.64
N VAL A 4 -4.91 -19.49 -32.46
CA VAL A 4 -4.62 -18.23 -31.80
C VAL A 4 -4.23 -18.47 -30.34
N LEU A 5 -4.96 -19.36 -29.63
CA LEU A 5 -4.60 -19.74 -28.26
C LEU A 5 -3.23 -20.44 -28.17
N LYS A 6 -2.88 -21.28 -29.15
CA LYS A 6 -1.55 -21.92 -29.23
C LYS A 6 -0.43 -20.91 -29.52
N THR A 7 -0.71 -19.93 -30.34
CA THR A 7 0.25 -18.86 -30.67
C THR A 7 0.49 -17.94 -29.48
N GLU A 8 -0.58 -17.55 -28.77
CA GLU A 8 -0.52 -16.79 -27.53
C GLU A 8 0.23 -17.55 -26.42
N LEU A 9 -0.06 -18.85 -26.25
CA LEU A 9 0.65 -19.71 -25.30
C LEU A 9 2.14 -19.93 -25.68
N LYS A 10 2.45 -19.98 -26.98
CA LYS A 10 3.82 -20.08 -27.47
C LYS A 10 4.56 -18.76 -27.29
N LEU A 11 3.92 -17.63 -27.56
CA LEU A 11 4.44 -16.29 -27.32
C LEU A 11 4.68 -16.03 -25.82
N ALA A 12 3.76 -16.42 -24.97
CA ALA A 12 3.91 -16.36 -23.51
C ALA A 12 5.05 -17.27 -22.98
N ARG A 13 5.32 -18.41 -23.65
CA ARG A 13 6.47 -19.27 -23.32
C ARG A 13 7.81 -18.74 -23.84
N THR A 14 7.83 -18.01 -24.94
CA THR A 14 9.06 -17.45 -25.52
C THR A 14 9.44 -16.11 -24.90
N LEU A 15 8.50 -15.45 -24.24
CA LEU A 15 8.74 -14.30 -23.39
C LEU A 15 9.06 -14.74 -21.95
N HIS A 16 9.89 -15.76 -21.78
CA HIS A 16 10.58 -15.97 -20.52
C HIS A 16 11.43 -14.74 -20.29
N PHE A 17 10.95 -13.84 -19.43
CA PHE A 17 11.80 -12.79 -18.89
C PHE A 17 13.07 -13.49 -18.40
N ASP A 18 14.22 -13.02 -18.83
CA ASP A 18 15.49 -13.58 -18.35
C ASP A 18 15.44 -13.60 -16.82
N PRO A 19 15.61 -14.77 -16.16
CA PRO A 19 15.55 -14.86 -14.70
C PRO A 19 16.44 -13.82 -14.00
N ASN A 20 17.55 -13.43 -14.64
CA ASN A 20 18.41 -12.38 -14.13
C ASN A 20 17.74 -10.99 -14.14
N MET A 21 16.94 -10.71 -15.19
CA MET A 21 16.18 -9.46 -15.28
C MET A 21 15.03 -9.42 -14.27
N GLU A 22 14.38 -10.55 -14.01
CA GLU A 22 13.33 -10.65 -12.97
C GLU A 22 13.91 -10.35 -11.59
N ILE A 23 15.04 -10.98 -11.24
CA ILE A 23 15.73 -10.79 -9.96
C ILE A 23 16.18 -9.31 -9.82
N LEU A 24 16.77 -8.76 -10.88
CA LEU A 24 17.24 -7.38 -10.88
C LEU A 24 16.07 -6.39 -10.69
N THR A 25 14.96 -6.61 -11.40
CA THR A 25 13.76 -5.77 -11.28
C THR A 25 13.14 -5.90 -9.88
N ALA A 26 13.01 -7.11 -9.36
CA ALA A 26 12.53 -7.36 -8.01
C ALA A 26 13.39 -6.64 -6.95
N PHE A 27 14.71 -6.63 -7.14
CA PHE A 27 15.64 -5.90 -6.27
C PHE A 27 15.39 -4.38 -6.30
N PHE A 28 15.21 -3.79 -7.48
CA PHE A 28 14.89 -2.36 -7.57
C PHE A 28 13.51 -2.04 -6.98
N ILE A 29 12.51 -2.90 -7.18
CA ILE A 29 11.18 -2.77 -6.53
C ILE A 29 11.30 -2.85 -5.01
N PHE A 30 12.14 -3.73 -4.48
CA PHE A 30 12.42 -3.83 -3.06
C PHE A 30 13.01 -2.52 -2.51
N LEU A 31 14.03 -1.97 -3.16
CA LEU A 31 14.63 -0.68 -2.77
C LEU A 31 13.63 0.47 -2.83
N PHE A 32 12.82 0.51 -3.89
CA PHE A 32 11.75 1.49 -4.02
C PHE A 32 10.71 1.35 -2.91
N GLY A 33 10.27 0.12 -2.61
CA GLY A 33 9.36 -0.17 -1.50
C GLY A 33 9.92 0.26 -0.15
N ALA A 34 11.22 0.03 0.11
CA ALA A 34 11.89 0.50 1.32
C ALA A 34 11.88 2.04 1.43
N ALA A 35 12.14 2.75 0.33
CA ALA A 35 12.09 4.22 0.28
C ALA A 35 10.66 4.74 0.54
N ILE A 36 9.65 4.14 -0.08
CA ILE A 36 8.25 4.45 0.19
C ILE A 36 7.92 4.16 1.66
N GLY A 37 8.35 3.02 2.23
CA GLY A 37 8.14 2.67 3.64
C GLY A 37 8.71 3.72 4.60
N SER A 38 9.88 4.28 4.29
CA SER A 38 10.44 5.40 5.04
C SER A 38 9.54 6.63 4.99
N PHE A 39 8.98 6.96 3.83
CA PHE A 39 7.97 8.03 3.69
C PHE A 39 6.67 7.71 4.44
N LEU A 40 6.18 6.45 4.41
CA LEU A 40 4.99 6.05 5.16
C LEU A 40 5.14 6.29 6.67
N ASN A 41 6.34 6.10 7.25
CA ASN A 41 6.61 6.47 8.64
C ASN A 41 6.38 7.96 8.89
N VAL A 42 6.76 8.83 7.95
CA VAL A 42 6.48 10.28 8.04
C VAL A 42 4.97 10.54 8.00
N VAL A 43 4.25 9.88 7.08
CA VAL A 43 2.78 9.99 6.99
C VAL A 43 2.11 9.59 8.30
N ILE A 44 2.47 8.42 8.86
CA ILE A 44 1.92 7.90 10.11
C ILE A 44 2.13 8.91 11.26
N LEU A 45 3.36 9.35 11.46
CA LEU A 45 3.72 10.20 12.61
C LEU A 45 3.17 11.62 12.49
N ARG A 46 3.20 12.21 11.29
CA ARG A 46 2.71 13.57 11.08
C ARG A 46 1.19 13.64 11.09
N THR A 47 0.50 12.64 10.55
CA THR A 47 -0.97 12.54 10.66
C THR A 47 -1.40 12.51 12.12
N HIS A 48 -0.75 11.71 12.95
CA HIS A 48 -1.05 11.64 14.38
C HIS A 48 -0.75 12.95 15.10
N ALA A 49 0.37 13.61 14.76
CA ALA A 49 0.74 14.89 15.34
C ALA A 49 -0.06 16.09 14.80
N GLY A 50 -0.97 15.89 13.84
CA GLY A 50 -1.71 16.97 13.17
C GLY A 50 -0.82 17.94 12.38
N LYS A 51 0.38 17.51 11.97
CA LYS A 51 1.36 18.33 11.25
C LYS A 51 1.21 18.18 9.74
N SER A 52 1.63 19.21 8.98
CA SER A 52 1.79 19.14 7.52
C SER A 52 2.84 18.10 7.14
N PHE A 53 2.72 17.54 5.92
CA PHE A 53 3.71 16.63 5.36
C PHE A 53 4.96 17.32 4.86
N ASP A 54 4.98 18.65 4.82
CA ASP A 54 6.11 19.47 4.39
C ASP A 54 7.23 19.51 5.43
N GLY A 55 8.45 19.76 4.94
CA GLY A 55 9.65 19.90 5.77
C GLY A 55 10.48 18.63 5.90
N ARG A 56 11.70 18.82 6.38
CA ARG A 56 12.70 17.74 6.52
C ARG A 56 12.40 16.83 7.71
N SER A 57 12.89 15.61 7.62
CA SER A 57 12.83 14.65 8.72
C SER A 57 13.75 15.09 9.86
N GLU A 58 13.25 15.01 11.09
CA GLU A 58 13.98 15.38 12.29
C GLU A 58 13.96 14.26 13.34
N CYS A 59 14.98 14.19 14.17
CA CYS A 59 14.99 13.27 15.29
C CYS A 59 13.87 13.64 16.29
N PRO A 60 13.00 12.70 16.70
CA PRO A 60 11.93 13.01 17.66
C PRO A 60 12.45 13.47 19.02
N ASN A 61 13.67 13.09 19.37
CA ASN A 61 14.26 13.41 20.68
C ASN A 61 15.04 14.73 20.71
N CYS A 62 15.98 14.94 19.77
CA CYS A 62 16.85 16.14 19.78
C CYS A 62 16.47 17.18 18.75
N LYS A 63 15.44 16.94 17.91
CA LYS A 63 14.97 17.85 16.86
C LYS A 63 16.01 18.20 15.79
N HIS A 64 17.18 17.54 15.81
CA HIS A 64 18.18 17.71 14.77
C HIS A 64 17.66 17.21 13.43
N GLN A 65 17.88 17.96 12.36
CA GLN A 65 17.51 17.54 11.00
C GLN A 65 18.39 16.38 10.54
N LEU A 66 17.74 15.33 10.03
CA LEU A 66 18.44 14.13 9.58
C LEU A 66 19.11 14.38 8.22
N ALA A 67 20.34 13.91 8.09
CA ALA A 67 21.04 13.90 6.80
C ALA A 67 20.50 12.79 5.90
N VAL A 68 20.78 12.85 4.60
CA VAL A 68 20.34 11.84 3.61
C VAL A 68 20.81 10.43 4.00
N LEU A 69 22.03 10.31 4.50
CA LEU A 69 22.61 9.03 4.95
C LEU A 69 21.89 8.46 6.19
N ASP A 70 21.23 9.29 6.99
CA ASP A 70 20.45 8.85 8.14
C ASP A 70 19.05 8.34 7.73
N LEU A 71 18.66 8.63 6.48
CA LEU A 71 17.35 8.27 5.90
C LEU A 71 17.44 7.09 4.93
N ILE A 72 18.62 6.46 4.75
CA ILE A 72 18.73 5.23 3.96
C ILE A 72 17.94 4.14 4.69
N PRO A 73 16.83 3.64 4.07
CA PRO A 73 15.92 2.75 4.76
C PRO A 73 16.62 1.47 5.23
N ILE A 74 16.22 0.99 6.40
CA ILE A 74 16.74 -0.23 7.05
C ILE A 74 18.23 -0.10 7.38
N LEU A 75 19.06 0.26 6.40
CA LEU A 75 20.52 0.27 6.51
C LEU A 75 21.02 1.27 7.57
N SER A 76 20.48 2.49 7.58
CA SER A 76 20.86 3.51 8.56
C SER A 76 20.53 3.06 9.99
N TYR A 77 19.36 2.42 10.18
CA TYR A 77 18.97 1.89 11.48
C TYR A 77 19.92 0.79 11.97
N LEU A 78 20.31 -0.14 11.09
CA LEU A 78 21.23 -1.22 11.40
C LEU A 78 22.63 -0.70 11.72
N LEU A 79 23.19 0.18 10.86
CA LEU A 79 24.54 0.75 11.04
C LEU A 79 24.64 1.62 12.31
N LEU A 80 23.56 2.29 12.69
CA LEU A 80 23.52 3.10 13.91
C LEU A 80 23.03 2.31 15.14
N SER A 81 22.85 0.98 15.02
CA SER A 81 22.38 0.10 16.11
C SER A 81 21.09 0.62 16.76
N GLY A 82 20.15 1.11 15.92
CA GLY A 82 18.86 1.63 16.36
C GLY A 82 18.93 2.93 17.17
N LYS A 83 19.99 3.73 17.02
CA LYS A 83 20.20 4.98 17.77
C LYS A 83 20.35 6.18 16.85
N CYS A 84 19.93 7.35 17.31
CA CYS A 84 20.19 8.60 16.60
C CYS A 84 21.70 8.86 16.52
N ARG A 85 22.22 9.26 15.37
CA ARG A 85 23.63 9.64 15.16
C ARG A 85 24.09 10.76 16.10
N TYR A 86 23.22 11.73 16.35
CA TYR A 86 23.56 12.97 17.07
C TYR A 86 23.37 12.85 18.58
N CYS A 87 22.19 12.42 19.06
CA CYS A 87 21.90 12.37 20.49
C CYS A 87 22.03 10.96 21.12
N LYS A 88 22.36 9.93 20.33
CA LYS A 88 22.55 8.52 20.74
C LYS A 88 21.32 7.86 21.42
N ARG A 89 20.17 8.55 21.48
CA ARG A 89 18.93 7.95 22.01
C ARG A 89 18.38 6.90 21.07
N LYS A 90 17.76 5.87 21.61
CA LYS A 90 17.14 4.78 20.87
C LYS A 90 15.99 5.31 19.99
N LEU A 91 15.94 4.84 18.75
CA LEU A 91 14.84 5.06 17.80
C LEU A 91 13.86 3.87 17.85
N SER A 92 12.61 4.11 17.54
CA SER A 92 11.60 3.04 17.52
C SER A 92 11.92 2.00 16.46
N PHE A 93 11.71 0.72 16.80
CA PHE A 93 11.81 -0.38 15.84
C PHE A 93 10.74 -0.32 14.73
N GLN A 94 9.69 0.48 14.92
CA GLN A 94 8.67 0.72 13.89
C GLN A 94 9.29 1.20 12.56
N TYR A 95 10.33 2.05 12.61
CA TYR A 95 10.93 2.61 11.39
C TYR A 95 11.42 1.51 10.43
N PRO A 96 12.38 0.65 10.80
CA PRO A 96 12.84 -0.39 9.91
C PRO A 96 11.78 -1.47 9.64
N LEU A 97 10.84 -1.69 10.56
CA LEU A 97 9.76 -2.65 10.35
C LEU A 97 8.82 -2.21 9.22
N VAL A 98 8.35 -0.97 9.22
CA VAL A 98 7.49 -0.43 8.16
C VAL A 98 8.24 -0.40 6.83
N GLU A 99 9.51 -0.02 6.82
CA GLU A 99 10.35 -0.01 5.63
C GLU A 99 10.48 -1.41 5.02
N LEU A 100 10.77 -2.42 5.86
CA LEU A 100 10.91 -3.80 5.43
C LEU A 100 9.57 -4.39 4.95
N LEU A 101 8.49 -4.18 5.70
CA LEU A 101 7.16 -4.66 5.31
C LEU A 101 6.72 -4.07 3.97
N THR A 102 6.95 -2.78 3.75
CA THR A 102 6.61 -2.14 2.47
C THR A 102 7.46 -2.69 1.34
N ALA A 103 8.78 -2.85 1.56
CA ALA A 103 9.69 -3.41 0.55
C ALA A 103 9.29 -4.84 0.15
N VAL A 104 9.05 -5.70 1.13
CA VAL A 104 8.63 -7.10 0.88
C VAL A 104 7.27 -7.13 0.18
N SER A 105 6.28 -6.37 0.66
CA SER A 105 4.95 -6.34 0.05
C SER A 105 4.97 -5.85 -1.39
N PHE A 106 5.75 -4.81 -1.70
CA PHE A 106 5.90 -4.32 -3.07
C PHE A 106 6.53 -5.37 -3.99
N THR A 107 7.55 -6.06 -3.49
CA THR A 107 8.19 -7.15 -4.23
C THR A 107 7.22 -8.30 -4.48
N LEU A 108 6.41 -8.70 -3.49
CA LEU A 108 5.39 -9.74 -3.64
C LEU A 108 4.31 -9.35 -4.65
N VAL A 109 3.85 -8.08 -4.62
CA VAL A 109 2.92 -7.56 -5.63
C VAL A 109 3.54 -7.64 -7.02
N PHE A 110 4.79 -7.24 -7.21
CA PHE A 110 5.48 -7.35 -8.49
C PHE A 110 5.54 -8.80 -8.96
N LEU A 111 5.99 -9.72 -8.12
CA LEU A 111 6.09 -11.13 -8.47
C LEU A 111 4.73 -11.76 -8.81
N SER A 112 3.65 -11.36 -8.14
CA SER A 112 2.29 -11.82 -8.44
C SER A 112 1.76 -11.31 -9.78
N GLN A 113 2.26 -10.18 -10.26
CA GLN A 113 1.82 -9.52 -11.50
C GLN A 113 2.73 -9.79 -12.70
N ILE A 114 3.78 -10.60 -12.53
CA ILE A 114 4.80 -10.83 -13.57
C ILE A 114 4.19 -11.41 -14.86
N SER A 115 3.19 -12.28 -14.74
CA SER A 115 2.46 -12.87 -15.88
C SER A 115 1.60 -11.84 -16.64
N SER A 116 1.33 -10.70 -16.04
CA SER A 116 0.48 -9.63 -16.58
C SER A 116 1.28 -8.49 -17.22
N LEU A 117 2.61 -8.60 -17.32
CA LEU A 117 3.50 -7.55 -17.86
C LEU A 117 3.13 -7.10 -19.29
N LEU A 118 2.55 -8.00 -20.09
CA LEU A 118 2.12 -7.69 -21.46
C LEU A 118 0.73 -7.05 -21.53
N ASN A 119 0.02 -6.97 -20.41
CA ASN A 119 -1.27 -6.31 -20.37
C ASN A 119 -1.07 -4.79 -20.52
N PRO A 120 -1.74 -4.11 -21.47
CA PRO A 120 -1.60 -2.67 -21.67
C PRO A 120 -1.96 -1.85 -20.41
N PHE A 121 -2.73 -2.43 -19.49
CA PHE A 121 -3.13 -1.78 -18.23
C PHE A 121 -2.27 -2.20 -17.03
N PHE A 122 -1.22 -2.99 -17.26
CA PHE A 122 -0.33 -3.49 -16.20
C PHE A 122 0.16 -2.37 -15.28
N LEU A 123 0.72 -1.31 -15.86
CA LEU A 123 1.33 -0.23 -15.07
C LEU A 123 0.29 0.47 -14.17
N LEU A 124 -0.92 0.69 -14.67
CA LEU A 124 -2.00 1.31 -13.90
C LEU A 124 -2.45 0.41 -12.75
N THR A 125 -2.67 -0.88 -13.04
CA THR A 125 -3.07 -1.86 -12.02
C THR A 125 -1.98 -2.07 -10.98
N PHE A 126 -0.72 -2.18 -11.41
CA PHE A 126 0.43 -2.33 -10.52
C PHE A 126 0.58 -1.12 -9.59
N ALA A 127 0.55 0.11 -10.13
CA ALA A 127 0.63 1.32 -9.33
C ALA A 127 -0.53 1.42 -8.32
N PHE A 128 -1.74 1.02 -8.73
CA PHE A 128 -2.89 0.98 -7.83
C PHE A 128 -2.71 -0.04 -6.71
N LEU A 129 -2.20 -1.24 -6.99
CA LEU A 129 -1.93 -2.26 -5.96
C LEU A 129 -0.85 -1.78 -4.97
N LEU A 130 0.21 -1.11 -5.44
CA LEU A 130 1.22 -0.52 -4.55
C LEU A 130 0.61 0.58 -3.66
N PHE A 131 -0.30 1.38 -4.20
CA PHE A 131 -1.06 2.38 -3.43
C PHE A 131 -1.92 1.70 -2.35
N VAL A 132 -2.71 0.68 -2.70
CA VAL A 132 -3.55 -0.08 -1.76
C VAL A 132 -2.72 -0.65 -0.62
N VAL A 133 -1.62 -1.33 -0.94
CA VAL A 133 -0.69 -1.89 0.06
C VAL A 133 -0.13 -0.80 0.98
N SER A 134 0.26 0.33 0.43
CA SER A 134 0.77 1.47 1.22
C SER A 134 -0.28 1.98 2.21
N VAL A 135 -1.52 2.15 1.77
CA VAL A 135 -2.64 2.58 2.64
C VAL A 135 -2.90 1.55 3.74
N LEU A 136 -2.93 0.26 3.40
CA LEU A 136 -3.16 -0.81 4.38
C LEU A 136 -2.04 -0.86 5.44
N ILE A 137 -0.78 -0.69 5.05
CA ILE A 137 0.35 -0.62 6.00
C ILE A 137 0.19 0.57 6.94
N VAL A 138 -0.13 1.76 6.40
CA VAL A 138 -0.33 2.96 7.23
C VAL A 138 -1.47 2.75 8.23
N ILE A 139 -2.62 2.25 7.77
CA ILE A 139 -3.79 1.99 8.64
C ILE A 139 -3.45 0.95 9.71
N SER A 140 -2.82 -0.17 9.32
CA SER A 140 -2.44 -1.23 10.26
C SER A 140 -1.50 -0.73 11.35
N VAL A 141 -0.47 0.03 11.00
CA VAL A 141 0.46 0.59 11.98
C VAL A 141 -0.21 1.64 12.86
N TYR A 142 -1.12 2.44 12.28
CA TYR A 142 -1.86 3.46 13.02
C TYR A 142 -2.82 2.83 14.03
N ASP A 143 -3.54 1.78 13.62
CA ASP A 143 -4.46 1.04 14.47
C ASP A 143 -3.71 0.29 15.59
N LEU A 144 -2.62 -0.40 15.29
CA LEU A 144 -1.78 -1.06 16.28
C LEU A 144 -1.20 -0.11 17.34
N ARG A 145 -0.99 1.16 17.01
CA ARG A 145 -0.42 2.15 17.96
C ARG A 145 -1.47 2.90 18.76
N TRP A 146 -2.57 3.25 18.14
CA TRP A 146 -3.55 4.19 18.71
C TRP A 146 -4.99 3.66 18.74
N GLY A 147 -5.25 2.47 18.12
CA GLY A 147 -6.57 1.85 18.09
C GLY A 147 -7.62 2.65 17.30
N ILE A 148 -7.16 3.45 16.33
CA ILE A 148 -8.06 4.29 15.52
C ILE A 148 -7.63 4.29 14.06
N ILE A 149 -8.61 4.40 13.15
CA ILE A 149 -8.36 4.56 11.70
C ILE A 149 -8.51 6.04 11.34
N PRO A 150 -7.46 6.70 10.83
CA PRO A 150 -7.48 8.15 10.57
C PRO A 150 -8.30 8.50 9.33
N ASP A 151 -9.35 9.31 9.50
CA ASP A 151 -10.22 9.76 8.40
C ASP A 151 -9.47 10.50 7.30
N LYS A 152 -8.42 11.24 7.67
CA LYS A 152 -7.55 11.95 6.73
C LYS A 152 -6.83 11.04 5.73
N ILE A 153 -6.75 9.74 6.01
CA ILE A 153 -6.10 8.75 5.14
C ILE A 153 -7.15 7.87 4.47
N ILE A 154 -8.09 7.30 5.25
CA ILE A 154 -9.04 6.31 4.72
C ILE A 154 -10.04 6.92 3.72
N ILE A 155 -10.51 8.16 3.96
CA ILE A 155 -11.48 8.80 3.07
C ILE A 155 -10.88 9.12 1.70
N PRO A 156 -9.73 9.83 1.57
CA PRO A 156 -9.10 10.05 0.28
C PRO A 156 -8.71 8.74 -0.42
N ALA A 157 -8.26 7.73 0.34
CA ALA A 157 -7.92 6.42 -0.21
C ALA A 157 -9.15 5.71 -0.81
N SER A 158 -10.29 5.76 -0.13
CA SER A 158 -11.56 5.18 -0.65
C SER A 158 -12.04 5.91 -1.91
N ILE A 159 -11.90 7.24 -1.96
CA ILE A 159 -12.22 8.03 -3.17
C ILE A 159 -11.31 7.63 -4.31
N ALA A 160 -10.00 7.50 -4.07
CA ALA A 160 -9.04 7.08 -5.09
C ALA A 160 -9.33 5.66 -5.61
N ALA A 161 -9.68 4.72 -4.72
CA ALA A 161 -10.08 3.36 -5.10
C ALA A 161 -11.37 3.37 -5.94
N PHE A 162 -12.36 4.16 -5.57
CA PHE A 162 -13.59 4.32 -6.35
C PHE A 162 -13.32 4.89 -7.75
N LEU A 163 -12.50 5.94 -7.85
CA LEU A 163 -12.11 6.54 -9.12
C LEU A 163 -11.34 5.55 -10.00
N TYR A 164 -10.46 4.75 -9.41
CA TYR A 164 -9.77 3.68 -10.13
C TYR A 164 -10.78 2.68 -10.73
N GLN A 165 -11.77 2.22 -9.95
CA GLN A 165 -12.80 1.30 -10.43
C GLN A 165 -13.63 1.91 -11.57
N LEU A 166 -13.98 3.19 -11.47
CA LEU A 166 -14.69 3.89 -12.55
C LEU A 166 -13.86 3.93 -13.84
N VAL A 167 -12.62 4.40 -13.75
CA VAL A 167 -11.74 4.52 -14.92
C VAL A 167 -11.47 3.14 -15.52
N PHE A 168 -11.12 2.16 -14.71
CA PHE A 168 -10.78 0.83 -15.16
C PHE A 168 -11.96 0.13 -15.84
N ASN A 169 -13.12 0.08 -15.20
CA ASN A 169 -14.26 -0.68 -15.72
C ASN A 169 -15.02 0.06 -16.83
N LEU A 170 -15.21 1.40 -16.75
CA LEU A 170 -16.00 2.14 -17.75
C LEU A 170 -15.17 2.54 -18.96
N ILE A 171 -13.92 2.96 -18.76
CA ILE A 171 -13.12 3.54 -19.85
C ILE A 171 -12.23 2.48 -20.50
N LEU A 172 -11.53 1.66 -19.68
CA LEU A 172 -10.53 0.73 -20.18
C LEU A 172 -11.15 -0.62 -20.57
N VAL A 173 -11.97 -1.21 -19.71
CA VAL A 173 -12.60 -2.53 -19.94
C VAL A 173 -13.96 -2.39 -20.65
N GLN A 174 -14.59 -1.22 -20.58
CA GLN A 174 -15.90 -0.91 -21.14
C GLN A 174 -16.99 -1.88 -20.69
N ASN A 175 -16.93 -2.32 -19.44
CA ASN A 175 -17.85 -3.29 -18.86
C ASN A 175 -18.55 -2.72 -17.62
N TYR A 176 -19.68 -2.01 -17.86
CA TYR A 176 -20.50 -1.43 -16.78
C TYR A 176 -21.11 -2.48 -15.84
N LYS A 177 -21.37 -3.71 -16.33
CA LYS A 177 -21.91 -4.80 -15.49
C LYS A 177 -20.89 -5.21 -14.42
N LEU A 178 -19.62 -5.31 -14.80
CA LEU A 178 -18.56 -5.60 -13.86
C LEU A 178 -18.43 -4.52 -12.80
N LEU A 179 -18.48 -3.25 -13.19
CA LEU A 179 -18.49 -2.12 -12.26
C LEU A 179 -19.64 -2.23 -11.25
N ILE A 180 -20.88 -2.50 -11.72
CA ILE A 180 -22.05 -2.62 -10.83
C ILE A 180 -21.84 -3.78 -9.84
N ILE A 181 -21.33 -4.93 -10.30
CA ILE A 181 -21.08 -6.10 -9.44
C ILE A 181 -20.03 -5.74 -8.38
N ASN A 182 -18.91 -5.15 -8.78
CA ASN A 182 -17.82 -4.76 -7.87
C ASN A 182 -18.31 -3.76 -6.80
N LEU A 183 -19.07 -2.76 -7.20
CA LEU A 183 -19.65 -1.80 -6.27
C LEU A 183 -20.69 -2.45 -5.34
N ALA A 184 -21.54 -3.33 -5.88
CA ALA A 184 -22.53 -4.05 -5.08
C ALA A 184 -21.87 -4.95 -4.02
N LEU A 185 -20.77 -5.63 -4.36
CA LEU A 185 -20.00 -6.43 -3.41
C LEU A 185 -19.31 -5.55 -2.35
N ALA A 186 -18.66 -4.46 -2.77
CA ALA A 186 -18.01 -3.53 -1.86
C ALA A 186 -18.99 -2.95 -0.82
N PHE A 187 -20.14 -2.47 -1.28
CA PHE A 187 -21.17 -1.93 -0.38
C PHE A 187 -21.87 -3.03 0.41
N GLY A 188 -22.11 -4.22 -0.17
CA GLY A 188 -22.72 -5.34 0.50
C GLY A 188 -21.93 -5.80 1.72
N ILE A 189 -20.61 -5.96 1.58
CA ILE A 189 -19.70 -6.27 2.71
C ILE A 189 -19.77 -5.15 3.76
N SER A 190 -19.74 -3.90 3.32
CA SER A 190 -19.76 -2.76 4.23
C SER A 190 -21.09 -2.65 5.00
N VAL A 191 -22.22 -2.92 4.34
CA VAL A 191 -23.53 -2.98 4.99
C VAL A 191 -23.58 -4.09 6.07
N PHE A 192 -22.98 -5.24 5.79
CA PHE A 192 -22.88 -6.32 6.79
C PHE A 192 -22.15 -5.85 8.07
N PHE A 193 -21.00 -5.20 7.92
CA PHE A 193 -20.28 -4.62 9.07
C PHE A 193 -21.07 -3.52 9.77
N PHE A 194 -21.76 -2.67 9.01
CA PHE A 194 -22.63 -1.63 9.57
C PHE A 194 -23.77 -2.21 10.40
N LEU A 195 -24.40 -3.30 9.95
CA LEU A 195 -25.44 -4.00 10.71
C LEU A 195 -24.90 -4.57 12.03
N ILE A 196 -23.67 -5.11 12.04
CA ILE A 196 -23.02 -5.57 13.28
C ILE A 196 -22.86 -4.39 14.26
N ILE A 197 -22.39 -3.23 13.78
CA ILE A 197 -22.25 -2.03 14.61
C ILE A 197 -23.61 -1.59 15.20
N LEU A 198 -24.67 -1.62 14.40
CA LEU A 198 -26.02 -1.28 14.84
C LEU A 198 -26.54 -2.24 15.91
N VAL A 199 -26.43 -3.56 15.69
CA VAL A 199 -26.91 -4.59 16.61
C VAL A 199 -26.13 -4.55 17.93
N THR A 200 -24.80 -4.36 17.85
CA THR A 200 -23.93 -4.31 19.04
C THR A 200 -23.90 -2.93 19.72
N ARG A 201 -24.63 -1.94 19.16
CA ARG A 201 -24.60 -0.54 19.60
C ARG A 201 -23.17 0.01 19.73
N GLY A 202 -22.31 -0.35 18.78
CA GLY A 202 -20.91 0.06 18.74
C GLY A 202 -19.98 -0.59 19.76
N ARG A 203 -20.48 -1.56 20.58
CA ARG A 203 -19.66 -2.24 21.60
C ARG A 203 -18.78 -3.35 21.03
N GLY A 204 -19.15 -3.92 19.89
CA GLY A 204 -18.43 -5.05 19.27
C GLY A 204 -17.44 -4.64 18.18
N MET A 205 -17.62 -3.46 17.57
CA MET A 205 -16.82 -3.04 16.42
C MET A 205 -16.80 -1.51 16.29
N GLY A 206 -15.64 -0.94 15.99
CA GLY A 206 -15.47 0.50 15.80
C GLY A 206 -15.98 1.01 14.45
N GLY A 207 -16.40 2.28 14.39
CA GLY A 207 -16.75 2.93 13.10
C GLY A 207 -15.61 2.99 12.10
N GLY A 208 -14.36 2.81 12.53
CA GLY A 208 -13.18 2.71 11.68
C GLY A 208 -13.21 1.47 10.79
N ASP A 209 -13.60 0.31 11.34
CA ASP A 209 -13.65 -0.97 10.62
C ASP A 209 -14.67 -0.93 9.47
N PHE A 210 -15.79 -0.22 9.65
CA PHE A 210 -16.75 0.04 8.60
C PHE A 210 -16.12 0.82 7.42
N LYS A 211 -15.36 1.87 7.72
CA LYS A 211 -14.68 2.65 6.68
C LYS A 211 -13.59 1.82 5.96
N LEU A 212 -12.88 0.99 6.73
CA LEU A 212 -11.88 0.07 6.18
C LEU A 212 -12.53 -0.98 5.27
N SER A 213 -13.69 -1.51 5.62
CA SER A 213 -14.41 -2.47 4.77
C SER A 213 -14.85 -1.87 3.43
N ILE A 214 -15.28 -0.59 3.42
CA ILE A 214 -15.57 0.14 2.17
C ILE A 214 -14.30 0.22 1.31
N PHE A 215 -13.19 0.66 1.90
CA PHE A 215 -11.92 0.78 1.17
C PHE A 215 -11.47 -0.55 0.58
N ILE A 216 -11.46 -1.62 1.38
CA ILE A 216 -11.06 -2.96 0.93
C ILE A 216 -11.98 -3.47 -0.18
N GLY A 217 -13.30 -3.30 -0.02
CA GLY A 217 -14.27 -3.70 -1.03
C GLY A 217 -14.08 -2.96 -2.36
N LEU A 218 -13.80 -1.65 -2.31
CA LEU A 218 -13.48 -0.86 -3.51
C LEU A 218 -12.10 -1.19 -4.10
N ALA A 219 -11.15 -1.62 -3.29
CA ALA A 219 -9.80 -1.93 -3.73
C ALA A 219 -9.68 -3.31 -4.39
N LEU A 220 -10.46 -4.28 -3.93
CA LEU A 220 -10.44 -5.64 -4.46
C LEU A 220 -11.39 -5.85 -5.66
N GLY A 221 -12.38 -5.00 -5.82
CA GLY A 221 -13.31 -4.96 -6.96
C GLY A 221 -14.34 -6.05 -6.94
#